data_3f25937a7f518f4309d636affe080c17
#
_entry.id   3f25937a7f518f4309d636affe080c17
#
_cell.length_a   1.000
_cell.length_b   1.000
_cell.length_c   1.000
_cell.angle_alpha   90.00
_cell.angle_beta   90.00
_cell.angle_gamma   90.00
#
_symmetry.space_group_name_H-M   'P 1'
#
loop_
_entity.id
_entity.type
_entity.pdbx_description
1 polymer ?
#
loop_
_entity_poly.entity_id
_entity_poly.type
_entity_poly.pdbx_seq_one_letter_code
_entity_poly.pdbx_strand_id
1 'polypeptide(L)' 'QEQHFLLEDLYKTVEKLQSTQEMNMTNKVNIEFLKSQLEKALEDVEELKDKVRANGNGHQ' A
#
# COMPACT_ATOMS: atom_id res chain seq x y z
N GLN A 1 -23.12 -28.82 -25.79
CA GLN A 1 -22.05 -29.18 -24.83
C GLN A 1 -20.91 -28.20 -24.86
N GLU A 2 -20.45 -27.77 -26.08
CA GLU A 2 -19.41 -26.76 -26.19
C GLU A 2 -19.85 -25.44 -25.56
N GLN A 3 -21.11 -25.05 -25.75
CA GLN A 3 -21.66 -23.84 -25.15
C GLN A 3 -21.65 -23.91 -23.62
N HIS A 4 -21.90 -25.11 -23.08
CA HIS A 4 -21.86 -25.31 -21.63
C HIS A 4 -20.45 -25.10 -21.07
N PHE A 5 -19.45 -25.64 -21.73
CA PHE A 5 -18.05 -25.46 -21.32
C PHE A 5 -17.62 -24.02 -21.43
N LEU A 6 -18.01 -23.34 -22.51
CA LEU A 6 -17.69 -21.93 -22.70
C LEU A 6 -18.31 -21.07 -21.60
N LEU A 7 -19.53 -21.38 -21.20
CA LEU A 7 -20.21 -20.65 -20.15
C LEU A 7 -19.54 -20.85 -18.79
N GLU A 8 -19.15 -22.10 -18.47
CA GLU A 8 -18.41 -22.38 -17.24
C GLU A 8 -17.08 -21.66 -17.21
N ASP A 9 -16.35 -21.67 -18.32
CA ASP A 9 -15.08 -20.98 -18.42
C ASP A 9 -15.27 -19.48 -18.22
N LEU A 10 -16.33 -18.93 -18.77
CA LEU A 10 -16.66 -17.53 -18.61
C LEU A 10 -16.93 -17.19 -17.15
N TYR A 11 -17.71 -17.99 -16.46
CA TYR A 11 -17.98 -17.78 -15.04
C TYR A 11 -16.71 -17.85 -14.20
N LYS A 12 -15.86 -18.83 -14.47
CA LYS A 12 -14.58 -18.96 -13.76
C LYS A 12 -13.67 -17.75 -14.01
N THR A 13 -13.66 -17.26 -15.24
CA THR A 13 -12.89 -16.09 -15.60
C THR A 13 -13.39 -14.86 -14.86
N VAL A 14 -14.72 -14.69 -14.81
CA VAL A 14 -15.31 -13.55 -14.09
C VAL A 14 -14.98 -13.62 -12.61
N GLU A 15 -15.07 -14.79 -11.99
CA GLU A 15 -14.70 -14.96 -10.58
C GLU A 15 -13.24 -14.60 -10.33
N LYS A 16 -12.34 -15.02 -11.22
CA LYS A 16 -10.92 -14.67 -11.13
C LYS A 16 -10.72 -13.17 -11.22
N LEU A 17 -11.40 -12.53 -12.15
CA LEU A 17 -11.30 -11.08 -12.33
C LEU A 17 -11.79 -10.33 -11.10
N GLN A 18 -12.90 -10.79 -10.51
CA GLN A 18 -13.40 -10.19 -9.28
C GLN A 18 -12.42 -10.33 -8.13
N SER A 19 -11.87 -11.53 -7.96
CA SER A 19 -10.88 -11.80 -6.92
C SER A 19 -9.63 -10.94 -7.11
N THR A 20 -9.15 -10.82 -8.34
CA THR A 20 -7.99 -9.99 -8.68
C THR A 20 -8.28 -8.52 -8.37
N GLN A 21 -9.47 -8.06 -8.71
CA GLN A 21 -9.86 -6.68 -8.43
C GLN A 21 -9.90 -6.40 -6.94
N GLU A 22 -10.45 -7.32 -6.14
CA GLU A 22 -10.45 -7.19 -4.69
C GLU A 22 -9.04 -7.14 -4.11
N MET A 23 -8.14 -7.98 -4.61
CA MET A 23 -6.74 -7.97 -4.20
C MET A 23 -6.07 -6.65 -4.57
N ASN A 24 -6.34 -6.13 -5.76
CA ASN A 24 -5.79 -4.86 -6.20
C ASN A 24 -6.25 -3.71 -5.31
N MET A 25 -7.52 -3.70 -4.92
CA MET A 25 -8.04 -2.69 -4.00
C MET A 25 -7.39 -2.79 -2.63
N THR A 26 -7.25 -4.01 -2.11
CA THR A 26 -6.59 -4.25 -0.82
C THR A 26 -5.13 -3.79 -0.88
N ASN A 27 -4.43 -4.11 -1.97
CA ASN A 27 -3.05 -3.69 -2.16
C ASN A 27 -2.93 -2.17 -2.23
N LYS A 28 -3.85 -1.51 -2.90
CA LYS A 28 -3.87 -0.05 -2.98
C LYS A 28 -4.02 0.58 -1.60
N VAL A 29 -4.96 0.08 -0.80
CA VAL A 29 -5.17 0.57 0.56
C VAL A 29 -3.92 0.35 1.42
N ASN A 30 -3.30 -0.82 1.29
CA ASN A 30 -2.07 -1.14 2.03
C ASN A 30 -0.93 -0.21 1.64
N ILE A 31 -0.79 0.08 0.35
CA ILE A 31 0.24 1.00 -0.14
C ILE A 31 0.00 2.41 0.41
N GLU A 32 -1.23 2.88 0.42
CA GLU A 32 -1.56 4.18 0.98
C GLU A 32 -1.26 4.25 2.47
N PHE A 33 -1.58 3.19 3.20
CA PHE A 33 -1.27 3.09 4.62
C PHE A 33 0.24 3.13 4.86
N LEU A 34 1.00 2.34 4.12
CA LEU A 34 2.46 2.30 4.24
C LEU A 34 3.08 3.65 3.90
N LYS A 35 2.55 4.32 2.87
CA LYS A 35 3.00 5.65 2.49
C LYS A 35 2.78 6.65 3.62
N SER A 36 1.62 6.59 4.26
CA SER A 36 1.30 7.45 5.40
C SER A 36 2.25 7.20 6.57
N GLN A 37 2.56 5.92 6.85
CA GLN A 37 3.51 5.54 7.89
C GLN A 37 4.92 6.07 7.59
N LEU A 38 5.31 5.98 6.34
CA LEU A 38 6.62 6.48 5.90
C LEU A 38 6.70 7.99 6.06
N GLU A 39 5.68 8.72 5.66
CA GLU A 39 5.64 10.18 5.80
C GLU A 39 5.79 10.58 7.28
N LYS A 40 5.09 9.88 8.17
CA LYS A 40 5.21 10.14 9.60
C LYS A 40 6.61 9.83 10.12
N ALA A 41 7.20 8.74 9.68
CA ALA A 41 8.57 8.39 10.08
C ALA A 41 9.58 9.45 9.61
N LEU A 42 9.39 9.96 8.39
CA LEU A 42 10.25 11.02 7.87
C LEU A 42 10.12 12.32 8.67
N GLU A 43 8.91 12.67 9.07
CA GLU A 43 8.69 13.83 9.94
C GLU A 43 9.41 13.66 11.29
N ASP A 44 9.30 12.46 11.87
CA ASP A 44 9.97 12.17 13.14
C ASP A 44 11.49 12.27 13.01
N VAL A 45 12.04 11.79 11.88
CA VAL A 45 13.47 11.89 11.60
C VAL A 45 13.89 13.36 11.49
N GLU A 46 13.10 14.18 10.81
CA GLU A 46 13.40 15.60 10.69
C GLU A 46 13.38 16.32 12.04
N GLU A 47 12.39 16.02 12.88
CA GLU A 47 12.34 16.55 14.24
C GLU A 47 13.58 16.15 15.04
N LEU A 48 13.97 14.89 14.94
CA LEU A 48 15.14 14.38 15.65
C LEU A 48 16.42 15.06 15.17
N LYS A 49 16.56 15.25 13.86
CA LYS A 49 17.69 15.98 13.29
C LYS A 49 17.77 17.40 13.83
N ASP A 50 16.64 18.07 13.92
CA ASP A 50 16.58 19.44 14.44
C ASP A 50 16.99 19.48 15.91
N LYS A 51 16.54 18.52 16.71
CA LYS A 51 16.91 18.42 18.11
C LYS A 51 18.41 18.17 18.30
N VAL A 52 18.96 17.27 17.51
CA VAL A 52 20.40 16.96 17.56
C VAL A 52 21.20 18.18 17.16
N ARG A 53 20.77 18.90 16.13
CA ARG A 53 21.45 20.12 15.67
C ARG A 53 21.41 21.20 16.73
N ALA A 54 20.25 21.38 17.35
CA ALA A 54 20.10 22.37 18.43
C ALA A 54 20.98 22.05 19.65
N ASN A 55 21.03 20.78 20.03
CA ASN A 55 21.87 20.31 21.14
C ASN A 55 23.35 20.51 20.82
N GLY A 56 23.75 20.19 19.58
CA GLY A 56 25.13 20.43 19.13
C GLY A 56 25.52 21.90 19.22
N ASN A 57 24.62 22.78 18.80
CA ASN A 57 24.85 24.22 18.88
C ASN A 57 24.86 24.71 20.33
N GLY A 58 24.08 24.11 21.20
CA GLY A 58 24.01 24.46 22.60
C GLY A 58 25.26 24.13 23.39
N HIS A 59 26.10 23.27 22.87
CA HIS A 59 27.37 22.89 23.51
C HIS A 59 28.54 23.79 23.14
N GLN A 60 28.30 24.65 22.21
CA GLN A 60 29.33 25.61 21.79
C GLN A 60 29.25 26.90 22.64
#